data_bf6af65ff1e0aff4d240026bf8a4e96b
#
_entry.id   bf6af65ff1e0aff4d240026bf8a4e96b
#
_cell.length_a   1.000
_cell.length_b   1.000
_cell.length_c   1.000
_cell.angle_alpha   90.00
_cell.angle_beta   90.00
_cell.angle_gamma   90.00
#
_symmetry.space_group_name_H-M   'P 1'
#
loop_
_entity.id
_entity.type
_entity.pdbx_description
1 polymer ?
#
loop_
_entity_poly.entity_id
_entity_poly.type
_entity_poly.pdbx_seq_one_letter_code
_entity_poly.pdbx_strand_id
1 'polypeptide(L)'
;NVLLAEANIPYELLKDLDEINPEFEDCDVAIVLGANDVVNPAARHDNSSPIFGMPILDVDKSRTVIVNKRTMNPGFAGIQNELFGFENTVMVFGDAKEMLNTLHKDLKEL
;
A
#
# COMPACT_ATOMS: atom_id res chain seq x y z
N ASN A 1 5.52 -6.21 14.34
CA ASN A 1 5.09 -5.59 15.62
C ASN A 1 6.27 -5.22 16.49
N VAL A 2 7.26 -6.12 16.59
CA VAL A 2 8.49 -5.82 17.35
C VAL A 2 9.22 -4.63 16.74
N LEU A 3 9.33 -4.59 15.42
CA LEU A 3 9.99 -3.48 14.72
C LEU A 3 9.28 -2.16 14.93
N LEU A 4 7.96 -2.16 14.98
CA LEU A 4 7.19 -0.94 15.25
C LEU A 4 7.39 -0.46 16.68
N ALA A 5 7.45 -1.39 17.63
CA ALA A 5 7.72 -1.04 19.03
C ALA A 5 9.13 -0.43 19.18
N GLU A 6 10.13 -0.99 18.48
CA GLU A 6 11.48 -0.46 18.48
C GLU A 6 11.56 0.94 17.87
N ALA A 7 10.69 1.25 16.90
CA ALA A 7 10.60 2.57 16.30
C ALA A 7 9.73 3.54 17.09
N ASN A 8 9.25 3.13 18.26
CA ASN A 8 8.39 3.95 19.12
C ASN A 8 7.07 4.37 18.47
N ILE A 9 6.51 3.49 17.63
CA ILE A 9 5.20 3.73 17.02
C ILE A 9 4.13 3.34 18.04
N PRO A 10 3.20 4.25 18.39
CA PRO A 10 2.11 3.91 19.30
C PRO A 10 1.30 2.73 18.81
N TYR A 11 1.01 1.79 19.71
CA TYR A 11 0.31 0.56 19.37
C TYR A 11 -1.07 0.82 18.77
N GLU A 12 -1.76 1.86 19.21
CA GLU A 12 -3.08 2.21 18.68
C GLU A 12 -3.07 2.63 17.21
N LEU A 13 -1.90 2.93 16.66
CA LEU A 13 -1.78 3.24 15.22
C LEU A 13 -1.62 1.99 14.36
N LEU A 14 -1.38 0.84 14.99
CA LEU A 14 -1.30 -0.43 14.28
C LEU A 14 -2.71 -0.98 14.10
N LYS A 15 -3.13 -1.15 12.84
CA LYS A 15 -4.48 -1.59 12.48
C LYS A 15 -4.46 -2.89 11.71
N ASP A 16 -5.41 -3.78 12.01
CA ASP A 16 -5.67 -4.97 11.21
C ASP A 16 -6.49 -4.61 9.97
N LEU A 17 -6.53 -5.54 9.01
CA LEU A 17 -7.34 -5.39 7.79
C LEU A 17 -8.78 -4.98 8.08
N ASP A 18 -9.43 -5.69 9.01
CA ASP A 18 -10.83 -5.45 9.33
C ASP A 18 -11.06 -4.08 9.97
N GLU A 19 -10.05 -3.57 10.68
CA GLU A 19 -10.13 -2.26 11.32
C GLU A 19 -9.92 -1.13 10.34
N ILE A 20 -8.95 -1.26 9.42
CA ILE A 20 -8.54 -0.18 8.56
C ILE A 20 -9.35 -0.09 7.27
N ASN A 21 -9.83 -1.21 6.73
CA ASN A 21 -10.49 -1.20 5.43
C ASN A 21 -11.66 -0.22 5.32
N PRO A 22 -12.54 -0.10 6.33
CA PRO A 22 -13.62 0.89 6.25
C PRO A 22 -13.13 2.34 6.26
N GLU A 23 -11.90 2.59 6.72
CA GLU A 23 -11.37 3.96 6.84
C GLU A 23 -10.72 4.46 5.55
N PHE A 24 -10.39 3.58 4.59
CA PHE A 24 -9.73 4.01 3.36
C PHE A 24 -10.59 4.95 2.53
N GLU A 25 -11.91 4.84 2.56
CA GLU A 25 -12.79 5.73 1.81
C GLU A 25 -12.66 7.19 2.27
N ASP A 26 -12.31 7.40 3.52
CA ASP A 26 -12.11 8.73 4.10
C ASP A 26 -10.64 9.16 4.10
N CYS A 27 -9.77 8.35 3.55
CA CYS A 27 -8.33 8.59 3.55
C CYS A 27 -7.93 9.42 2.32
N ASP A 28 -7.23 10.52 2.55
CA ASP A 28 -6.76 11.38 1.46
C ASP A 28 -5.58 10.77 0.72
N VAL A 29 -4.63 10.20 1.44
CA VAL A 29 -3.42 9.59 0.85
C VAL A 29 -3.07 8.31 1.59
N ALA A 30 -2.92 7.23 0.84
CA ALA A 30 -2.38 5.97 1.36
C ALA A 30 -1.02 5.73 0.72
N ILE A 31 -0.03 5.41 1.54
CA ILE A 31 1.33 5.10 1.06
C ILE A 31 1.56 3.61 1.25
N VAL A 32 1.86 2.92 0.15
CA VAL A 32 2.11 1.48 0.15
C VAL A 32 3.61 1.23 0.07
N LEU A 33 4.14 0.56 1.07
CA LEU A 33 5.56 0.23 1.18
C LEU A 33 5.72 -1.27 1.35
N GLY A 34 6.44 -1.90 0.42
CA GLY A 34 6.77 -3.31 0.54
C GLY A 34 5.60 -4.28 0.42
N ALA A 35 4.48 -3.84 -0.13
CA ALA A 35 3.30 -4.68 -0.33
C ALA A 35 2.96 -4.81 -1.81
N ASN A 36 2.40 -5.94 -2.22
CA ASN A 36 1.97 -6.18 -3.58
C ASN A 36 0.64 -6.93 -3.60
N ASP A 37 0.65 -8.24 -3.32
CA ASP A 37 -0.57 -9.04 -3.44
C ASP A 37 -1.68 -8.60 -2.47
N VAL A 38 -1.31 -8.17 -1.29
CA VAL A 38 -2.27 -7.74 -0.25
C VAL A 38 -3.01 -6.44 -0.62
N VAL A 39 -2.55 -5.74 -1.64
CA VAL A 39 -3.21 -4.53 -2.16
C VAL A 39 -3.71 -4.72 -3.58
N ASN A 40 -3.75 -5.95 -4.07
CA ASN A 40 -4.17 -6.25 -5.43
C ASN A 40 -5.70 -6.45 -5.51
N PRO A 41 -6.42 -5.54 -6.18
CA PRO A 41 -7.88 -5.64 -6.28
C PRO A 41 -8.39 -6.91 -6.97
N ALA A 42 -7.56 -7.61 -7.73
CA ALA A 42 -7.96 -8.86 -8.37
C ALA A 42 -8.47 -9.90 -7.37
N ALA A 43 -8.00 -9.84 -6.12
CA ALA A 43 -8.47 -10.73 -5.07
C ALA A 43 -9.98 -10.59 -4.80
N ARG A 44 -10.57 -9.45 -5.14
CA ARG A 44 -11.99 -9.18 -4.92
C ARG A 44 -12.88 -9.58 -6.08
N HIS A 45 -12.40 -9.42 -7.32
CA HIS A 45 -13.28 -9.51 -8.48
C HIS A 45 -12.86 -10.52 -9.55
N ASP A 46 -11.62 -10.94 -9.56
CA ASP A 46 -11.11 -11.83 -10.62
C ASP A 46 -11.08 -13.28 -10.12
N ASN A 47 -12.18 -14.00 -10.39
CA ASN A 47 -12.32 -15.38 -9.93
C ASN A 47 -11.37 -16.36 -10.64
N SER A 48 -10.67 -15.93 -11.68
CA SER A 48 -9.62 -16.72 -12.33
C SER A 48 -8.24 -16.49 -11.71
N SER A 49 -8.11 -15.50 -10.84
CA SER A 49 -6.83 -15.18 -10.21
C SER A 49 -6.49 -16.18 -9.10
N PRO A 50 -5.21 -16.62 -9.01
CA PRO A 50 -4.78 -17.46 -7.89
C PRO A 50 -4.98 -16.83 -6.51
N ILE A 51 -5.11 -15.52 -6.42
CA ILE A 51 -5.32 -14.83 -5.15
C ILE A 51 -6.79 -14.53 -4.86
N PHE A 52 -7.70 -14.96 -5.71
CA PHE A 52 -9.14 -14.70 -5.52
C PHE A 52 -9.61 -15.16 -4.14
N GLY A 53 -10.30 -14.28 -3.44
CA GLY A 53 -10.80 -14.56 -2.09
C GLY A 53 -9.81 -14.25 -0.97
N MET A 54 -8.57 -13.89 -1.30
CA MET A 54 -7.59 -13.50 -0.27
C MET A 54 -8.01 -12.17 0.35
N PRO A 55 -7.97 -12.05 1.69
CA PRO A 55 -8.20 -10.74 2.33
C PRO A 55 -7.12 -9.75 1.90
N ILE A 56 -7.55 -8.55 1.51
CA ILE A 56 -6.63 -7.50 1.06
C ILE A 56 -6.95 -6.17 1.73
N LEU A 57 -5.97 -5.27 1.67
CA LEU A 57 -6.15 -3.88 2.09
C LEU A 57 -6.80 -3.10 0.95
N ASP A 58 -7.86 -2.37 1.26
CA ASP A 58 -8.63 -1.62 0.27
C ASP A 58 -8.04 -0.23 0.00
N VAL A 59 -6.71 -0.15 -0.17
CA VAL A 59 -6.01 1.13 -0.37
C VAL A 59 -6.51 1.88 -1.61
N ASP A 60 -7.01 1.18 -2.60
CA ASP A 60 -7.55 1.77 -3.82
C ASP A 60 -8.79 2.63 -3.58
N LYS A 61 -9.41 2.51 -2.41
CA LYS A 61 -10.53 3.35 -1.99
C LYS A 61 -10.09 4.74 -1.55
N SER A 62 -8.81 4.91 -1.23
CA SER A 62 -8.27 6.21 -0.84
C SER A 62 -8.30 7.17 -2.01
N ARG A 63 -8.31 8.48 -1.72
CA ARG A 63 -8.34 9.50 -2.77
C ARG A 63 -7.09 9.41 -3.66
N THR A 64 -5.92 9.25 -3.04
CA THR A 64 -4.65 9.08 -3.75
C THR A 64 -3.88 7.94 -3.11
N VAL A 65 -3.28 7.09 -3.93
CA VAL A 65 -2.44 5.98 -3.47
C VAL A 65 -1.04 6.18 -4.04
N ILE A 66 -0.05 6.21 -3.14
CA ILE A 66 1.35 6.28 -3.54
C ILE A 66 1.95 4.91 -3.28
N VAL A 67 2.42 4.26 -4.34
CA VAL A 67 3.04 2.93 -4.22
C VAL A 67 4.52 3.05 -4.48
N ASN A 68 5.32 2.71 -3.49
CA ASN A 68 6.76 2.65 -3.63
C ASN A 68 7.18 1.21 -3.92
N LYS A 69 7.91 1.03 -5.01
CA LYS A 69 8.49 -0.26 -5.39
C LYS A 69 9.86 -0.06 -5.99
N ARG A 70 10.70 -1.08 -5.90
CA ARG A 70 12.00 -1.05 -6.57
C ARG A 70 11.86 -1.33 -8.05
N THR A 71 10.96 -2.25 -8.42
CA THR A 71 10.72 -2.65 -9.81
C THR A 71 9.25 -2.97 -10.01
N MET A 72 8.85 -3.17 -11.26
CA MET A 72 7.49 -3.62 -11.61
C MET A 72 7.32 -5.14 -11.52
N ASN A 73 8.29 -5.86 -11.00
CA ASN A 73 8.18 -7.31 -10.86
C ASN A 73 6.94 -7.69 -10.05
N PRO A 74 6.23 -8.77 -10.43
CA PRO A 74 5.07 -9.24 -9.68
C PRO A 74 5.46 -9.62 -8.25
N GLY A 75 4.46 -9.67 -7.35
CA GLY A 75 4.65 -10.12 -5.99
C GLY A 75 4.90 -11.63 -5.91
N PHE A 76 4.85 -12.16 -4.69
CA PHE A 76 5.14 -13.56 -4.42
C PHE A 76 4.29 -14.52 -5.26
N ALA A 77 3.04 -14.18 -5.50
CA ALA A 77 2.13 -15.00 -6.32
C ALA A 77 2.39 -14.89 -7.82
N GLY A 78 3.30 -14.02 -8.25
CA GLY A 78 3.63 -13.83 -9.66
C GLY A 78 2.54 -13.17 -10.49
N ILE A 79 1.63 -12.45 -9.83
CA ILE A 79 0.44 -11.86 -10.46
C ILE A 79 0.66 -10.37 -10.67
N GLN A 80 0.25 -9.88 -11.84
CA GLN A 80 0.25 -8.44 -12.12
C GLN A 80 -0.75 -7.74 -11.20
N ASN A 81 -0.39 -6.58 -10.67
CA ASN A 81 -1.25 -5.82 -9.78
C ASN A 81 -1.90 -4.67 -10.55
N GLU A 82 -3.20 -4.80 -10.78
CA GLU A 82 -3.94 -3.77 -11.53
C GLU A 82 -4.05 -2.44 -10.80
N LEU A 83 -3.82 -2.42 -9.46
CA LEU A 83 -3.77 -1.18 -8.69
C LEU A 83 -2.76 -0.19 -9.29
N PHE A 84 -1.65 -0.71 -9.81
CA PHE A 84 -0.56 0.14 -10.30
C PHE A 84 -0.96 0.95 -11.54
N GLY A 85 -2.02 0.56 -12.23
CA GLY A 85 -2.54 1.29 -13.38
C GLY A 85 -3.76 2.16 -13.10
N PHE A 86 -4.22 2.22 -11.85
CA PHE A 86 -5.39 3.04 -11.51
C PHE A 86 -5.06 4.54 -11.59
N GLU A 87 -6.06 5.34 -11.97
CA GLU A 87 -5.90 6.79 -12.11
C GLU A 87 -5.46 7.47 -10.82
N ASN A 88 -5.92 6.96 -9.67
CA ASN A 88 -5.57 7.55 -8.38
C ASN A 88 -4.28 7.00 -7.79
N THR A 89 -3.54 6.18 -8.53
CA THR A 89 -2.29 5.58 -8.06
C THR A 89 -1.09 6.27 -8.69
N VAL A 90 -0.13 6.64 -7.84
CA VAL A 90 1.15 7.21 -8.27
C VAL A 90 2.23 6.20 -7.91
N MET A 91 3.01 5.79 -8.92
CA MET A 91 4.13 4.87 -8.73
C MET A 91 5.41 5.65 -8.47
N VAL A 92 6.13 5.29 -7.41
CA VAL A 92 7.43 5.86 -7.08
C VAL A 92 8.44 4.72 -6.99
N PHE A 93 9.38 4.69 -7.92
CA PHE A 93 10.38 3.63 -7.97
C PHE A 93 11.63 4.05 -7.21
N GLY A 94 12.22 3.09 -6.50
CA GLY A 94 13.44 3.31 -5.76
C GLY A 94 13.38 2.73 -4.36
N ASP A 95 14.42 2.99 -3.59
CA ASP A 95 14.52 2.55 -2.21
C ASP A 95 13.51 3.29 -1.32
N ALA A 96 12.79 2.53 -0.49
CA ALA A 96 11.74 3.09 0.38
C ALA A 96 12.30 4.14 1.36
N LYS A 97 13.46 3.86 1.93
CA LYS A 97 14.08 4.79 2.89
C LYS A 97 14.42 6.12 2.23
N GLU A 98 15.00 6.06 1.03
CA GLU A 98 15.35 7.27 0.27
C GLU A 98 14.10 8.05 -0.11
N MET A 99 13.07 7.35 -0.57
CA MET A 99 11.79 7.99 -0.95
C MET A 99 11.17 8.69 0.24
N LEU A 100 11.13 8.03 1.40
CA LEU A 100 10.55 8.62 2.61
C LEU A 100 11.34 9.80 3.11
N ASN A 101 12.67 9.74 3.03
CA ASN A 101 13.51 10.86 3.42
C ASN A 101 13.28 12.09 2.53
N THR A 102 13.16 11.87 1.22
CA THR A 102 12.88 12.93 0.26
C THR A 102 11.51 13.54 0.52
N LEU A 103 10.50 12.69 0.70
CA LEU A 103 9.13 13.14 0.99
C LEU A 103 9.09 13.96 2.27
N HIS A 104 9.76 13.50 3.32
CA HIS A 104 9.80 14.20 4.60
C HIS A 104 10.43 15.57 4.47
N LYS A 105 11.54 15.65 3.74
CA LYS A 105 12.22 16.94 3.47
C LYS A 105 11.32 17.90 2.71
N ASP A 106 10.66 17.42 1.65
CA ASP A 106 9.79 18.24 0.83
C ASP A 106 8.59 18.76 1.63
N LEU A 107 8.02 17.92 2.49
CA LEU A 107 6.90 18.33 3.34
C LEU A 107 7.29 19.43 4.33
N LYS A 108 8.52 19.41 4.83
CA LYS A 108 9.01 20.44 5.74
C LYS A 108 9.16 21.80 5.06
N GLU A 109 9.35 21.82 3.75
CA GLU A 109 9.55 23.05 2.99
C GLU A 109 8.24 23.70 2.54
N LEU A 110 7.09 23.07 2.80
CA LEU A 110 5.78 23.61 2.45
C LEU A 110 5.34 24.76 3.36
#